data_8614698d320a77f6d9ff5b80d3cb0bfc
#
_entry.id   8614698d320a77f6d9ff5b80d3cb0bfc
#
_cell.length_a   1.000
_cell.length_b   1.000
_cell.length_c   1.000
_cell.angle_alpha   90.00
_cell.angle_beta   90.00
_cell.angle_gamma   90.00
#
_symmetry.space_group_name_H-M   'P 1'
#
loop_
_entity.id
_entity.type
_entity.pdbx_description
1 polymer ?
#
loop_
_entity_poly.entity_id
_entity_poly.type
_entity_poly.pdbx_seq_one_letter_code
_entity_poly.pdbx_strand_id
1 'polypeptide(L)'
;MQDREYGARIEAVKQRAHGRWTEILASLGVDERILKRRNLPCPLCGGTDRFQYTDKFGEGNYHCRQCGAGGGFKLLQAVLAVDFNTALRDVERCLGMMPATAPSRTDEPSAERMKKLAQRIWNEARPVTVGDEVDRYLSSRGLALPVYPKVLRFHPALGYYQKDAAGKSHKIAEYPAMLACIQGADDHAVTLHRTYLQNGGKLAALDAKKVLSAGINGAAVRLFEATEELAISEGIETGLALHLATGKPVWAGLNAGNLEKLWLPDTVRKVCIYADNDADGDFAGQAFAFALARRLKREEKATGRREVRVFLPRQAGTDWADIWRQRLEAQAPRAA
;
A
#
# COMPACT_ATOMS: atom_id res chain seq x y z
N MET A 1 0.43 18.52 -13.54
CA MET A 1 1.75 18.98 -14.01
C MET A 1 2.87 18.16 -13.40
N GLN A 2 2.91 17.94 -12.08
CA GLN A 2 3.95 17.15 -11.39
C GLN A 2 4.12 15.71 -11.89
N ASP A 3 3.05 14.99 -12.22
CA ASP A 3 3.14 13.62 -12.72
C ASP A 3 3.81 13.54 -14.12
N ARG A 4 3.61 14.56 -14.96
CA ARG A 4 4.26 14.64 -16.28
C ARG A 4 5.76 14.93 -16.13
N GLU A 5 6.15 15.80 -15.21
CA GLU A 5 7.56 16.11 -14.95
C GLU A 5 8.28 14.92 -14.32
N TYR A 6 7.61 14.22 -13.40
CA TYR A 6 8.16 13.00 -12.80
C TYR A 6 8.30 11.87 -13.82
N GLY A 7 7.31 11.67 -14.70
CA GLY A 7 7.38 10.73 -15.80
C GLY A 7 8.52 11.06 -16.77
N ALA A 8 8.66 12.33 -17.17
CA ALA A 8 9.74 12.79 -18.03
C ALA A 8 11.13 12.57 -17.40
N ARG A 9 11.27 12.79 -16.10
CA ARG A 9 12.50 12.51 -15.34
C ARG A 9 12.88 11.03 -15.39
N ILE A 10 11.92 10.13 -15.16
CA ILE A 10 12.15 8.68 -15.23
C ILE A 10 12.61 8.29 -16.63
N GLU A 11 11.95 8.79 -17.68
CA GLU A 11 12.31 8.47 -19.05
C GLU A 11 13.69 9.02 -19.42
N ALA A 12 14.06 10.22 -18.99
CA ALA A 12 15.40 10.78 -19.19
C ALA A 12 16.49 9.92 -18.53
N VAL A 13 16.24 9.41 -17.32
CA VAL A 13 17.18 8.50 -16.63
C VAL A 13 17.29 7.17 -17.36
N LYS A 14 16.16 6.57 -17.78
CA LYS A 14 16.17 5.32 -18.56
C LYS A 14 16.97 5.45 -19.86
N GLN A 15 16.76 6.54 -20.59
CA GLN A 15 17.49 6.82 -21.83
C GLN A 15 19.00 6.92 -21.60
N ARG A 16 19.44 7.64 -20.55
CA ARG A 16 20.86 7.77 -20.22
C ARG A 16 21.50 6.51 -19.63
N ALA A 17 20.71 5.69 -18.97
CA ALA A 17 21.14 4.41 -18.41
C ALA A 17 21.20 3.29 -19.48
N HIS A 18 20.54 3.49 -20.61
CA HIS A 18 20.47 2.48 -21.68
C HIS A 18 21.88 2.06 -22.15
N GLY A 19 22.13 0.76 -22.18
CA GLY A 19 23.43 0.17 -22.53
C GLY A 19 24.52 0.33 -21.47
N ARG A 20 24.23 0.96 -20.30
CA ARG A 20 25.18 1.19 -19.21
C ARG A 20 24.80 0.49 -17.90
N TRP A 21 23.75 -0.30 -17.93
CA TRP A 21 23.20 -0.88 -16.70
C TRP A 21 24.17 -1.80 -15.96
N THR A 22 25.00 -2.56 -16.67
CA THR A 22 26.00 -3.43 -16.03
C THR A 22 26.98 -2.63 -15.17
N GLU A 23 27.47 -1.48 -15.70
CA GLU A 23 28.37 -0.58 -14.98
C GLU A 23 27.65 0.09 -13.79
N ILE A 24 26.43 0.58 -14.01
CA ILE A 24 25.61 1.23 -12.99
C ILE A 24 25.34 0.27 -11.81
N LEU A 25 24.88 -0.94 -12.11
CA LEU A 25 24.60 -1.95 -11.09
C LEU A 25 25.85 -2.32 -10.30
N ALA A 26 27.00 -2.50 -10.97
CA ALA A 26 28.29 -2.79 -10.31
C ALA A 26 28.72 -1.63 -9.41
N SER A 27 28.63 -0.36 -9.89
CA SER A 27 29.02 0.83 -9.12
C SER A 27 28.12 1.07 -7.90
N LEU A 28 26.87 0.61 -7.94
CA LEU A 28 25.92 0.69 -6.83
C LEU A 28 25.99 -0.52 -5.88
N GLY A 29 26.98 -1.40 -6.04
CA GLY A 29 27.26 -2.49 -5.10
C GLY A 29 26.54 -3.81 -5.40
N VAL A 30 25.96 -3.96 -6.58
CA VAL A 30 25.47 -5.28 -7.03
C VAL A 30 26.67 -6.17 -7.31
N ASP A 31 26.73 -7.34 -6.68
CA ASP A 31 27.83 -8.31 -6.82
C ASP A 31 28.06 -8.64 -8.31
N GLU A 32 29.29 -8.41 -8.77
CA GLU A 32 29.66 -8.67 -10.17
C GLU A 32 29.45 -10.13 -10.60
N ARG A 33 29.44 -11.07 -9.67
CA ARG A 33 29.12 -12.47 -9.96
C ARG A 33 27.69 -12.62 -10.49
N ILE A 34 26.76 -11.81 -9.98
CA ILE A 34 25.36 -11.78 -10.45
C ILE A 34 25.28 -11.26 -11.89
N LEU A 35 26.16 -10.31 -12.25
CA LEU A 35 26.17 -9.67 -13.56
C LEU A 35 26.94 -10.43 -14.63
N LYS A 36 27.83 -11.34 -14.25
CA LYS A 36 28.75 -12.05 -15.19
C LYS A 36 28.46 -13.53 -15.36
N ARG A 37 27.78 -14.18 -14.41
CA ARG A 37 27.55 -15.63 -14.43
C ARG A 37 26.12 -15.97 -14.82
N ARG A 38 25.97 -17.18 -15.38
CA ARG A 38 24.66 -17.79 -15.68
C ARG A 38 24.32 -18.84 -14.63
N ASN A 39 23.02 -19.11 -14.49
CA ASN A 39 22.54 -20.18 -13.62
C ASN A 39 22.95 -19.96 -12.15
N LEU A 40 22.58 -18.82 -11.60
CA LEU A 40 22.81 -18.45 -10.20
C LEU A 40 21.53 -18.55 -9.37
N PRO A 41 21.63 -18.57 -8.03
CA PRO A 41 20.52 -18.23 -7.17
C PRO A 41 19.94 -16.87 -7.53
N CYS A 42 18.61 -16.76 -7.56
CA CYS A 42 17.97 -15.49 -7.89
C CYS A 42 18.03 -14.54 -6.67
N PRO A 43 18.49 -13.30 -6.83
CA PRO A 43 18.52 -12.34 -5.73
C PRO A 43 17.13 -11.94 -5.21
N LEU A 44 16.05 -12.21 -5.98
CA LEU A 44 14.68 -11.91 -5.60
C LEU A 44 13.96 -13.08 -4.93
N CYS A 45 14.17 -14.32 -5.41
CA CYS A 45 13.39 -15.47 -4.96
C CYS A 45 14.25 -16.68 -4.57
N GLY A 46 15.56 -16.54 -4.47
CA GLY A 46 16.48 -17.62 -4.11
C GLY A 46 16.57 -18.74 -5.16
N GLY A 47 16.69 -19.99 -4.69
CA GLY A 47 16.93 -21.16 -5.55
C GLY A 47 18.40 -21.33 -5.85
N THR A 48 18.77 -22.29 -6.72
CA THR A 48 20.18 -22.65 -6.95
C THR A 48 20.71 -22.12 -8.29
N ASP A 49 19.92 -22.19 -9.37
CA ASP A 49 20.43 -22.05 -10.73
C ASP A 49 19.47 -21.35 -11.71
N ARG A 50 18.50 -20.60 -11.20
CA ARG A 50 17.37 -20.10 -11.99
C ARG A 50 17.49 -18.69 -12.53
N PHE A 51 18.55 -17.95 -12.15
CA PHE A 51 18.76 -16.55 -12.50
C PHE A 51 19.86 -16.40 -13.55
N GLN A 52 19.61 -15.48 -14.49
CA GLN A 52 20.58 -15.07 -15.49
C GLN A 52 20.43 -13.58 -15.80
N TYR A 53 21.50 -12.83 -15.61
CA TYR A 53 21.62 -11.47 -16.12
C TYR A 53 22.12 -11.48 -17.56
N THR A 54 21.53 -10.70 -18.45
CA THR A 54 21.87 -10.71 -19.88
C THR A 54 22.13 -9.32 -20.48
N ASP A 55 21.49 -8.30 -19.93
CA ASP A 55 21.42 -6.93 -20.48
C ASP A 55 21.15 -6.88 -22.00
N LYS A 56 20.34 -7.83 -22.49
CA LYS A 56 20.14 -8.07 -23.93
C LYS A 56 19.61 -6.87 -24.68
N PHE A 57 18.81 -6.03 -23.99
CA PHE A 57 18.18 -4.86 -24.58
C PHE A 57 18.77 -3.54 -24.04
N GLY A 58 19.88 -3.58 -23.30
CA GLY A 58 20.50 -2.39 -22.73
C GLY A 58 19.73 -1.77 -21.56
N GLU A 59 18.77 -2.49 -20.97
CA GLU A 59 17.90 -2.02 -19.87
C GLU A 59 18.20 -2.70 -18.54
N GLY A 60 19.36 -3.34 -18.39
CA GLY A 60 19.70 -4.15 -17.22
C GLY A 60 18.92 -5.47 -17.17
N ASN A 61 18.62 -6.02 -18.34
CA ASN A 61 17.72 -7.15 -18.47
C ASN A 61 18.25 -8.41 -17.78
N TYR A 62 17.37 -9.06 -17.03
CA TYR A 62 17.59 -10.38 -16.47
C TYR A 62 16.38 -11.28 -16.67
N HIS A 63 16.60 -12.57 -16.51
CA HIS A 63 15.54 -13.57 -16.49
C HIS A 63 15.76 -14.53 -15.32
N CYS A 64 14.68 -14.83 -14.62
CA CYS A 64 14.62 -15.87 -13.62
C CYS A 64 13.50 -16.85 -13.98
N ARG A 65 13.81 -18.16 -14.03
CA ARG A 65 12.81 -19.19 -14.37
C ARG A 65 11.60 -19.24 -13.42
N GLN A 66 11.70 -18.59 -12.24
CA GLN A 66 10.63 -18.53 -11.23
C GLN A 66 9.91 -17.18 -11.19
N CYS A 67 10.63 -16.05 -11.13
CA CYS A 67 10.04 -14.73 -11.01
C CYS A 67 9.85 -14.00 -12.35
N GLY A 68 10.27 -14.60 -13.47
CA GLY A 68 10.16 -14.00 -14.80
C GLY A 68 11.26 -13.02 -15.13
N ALA A 69 11.03 -12.19 -16.15
CA ALA A 69 11.98 -11.18 -16.62
C ALA A 69 11.89 -9.88 -15.81
N GLY A 70 12.98 -9.10 -15.84
CA GLY A 70 13.04 -7.77 -15.26
C GLY A 70 14.17 -6.94 -15.83
N GLY A 71 14.21 -5.66 -15.45
CA GLY A 71 15.24 -4.70 -15.84
C GLY A 71 16.06 -4.20 -14.66
N GLY A 72 17.01 -3.30 -14.94
CA GLY A 72 18.02 -2.82 -13.99
C GLY A 72 17.44 -2.20 -12.73
N PHE A 73 16.42 -1.36 -12.83
CA PHE A 73 15.77 -0.81 -11.63
C PHE A 73 15.19 -1.88 -10.71
N LYS A 74 14.48 -2.85 -11.27
CA LYS A 74 13.89 -3.95 -10.47
C LYS A 74 14.97 -4.81 -9.80
N LEU A 75 16.08 -5.04 -10.48
CA LEU A 75 17.22 -5.76 -9.92
C LEU A 75 17.88 -4.97 -8.79
N LEU A 76 18.10 -3.66 -9.00
CA LEU A 76 18.69 -2.76 -8.01
C LEU A 76 17.86 -2.69 -6.73
N GLN A 77 16.54 -2.48 -6.86
CA GLN A 77 15.62 -2.47 -5.73
C GLN A 77 15.65 -3.77 -4.92
N ALA A 78 15.71 -4.90 -5.61
CA ALA A 78 15.72 -6.21 -4.97
C ALA A 78 17.04 -6.52 -4.23
N VAL A 79 18.17 -6.17 -4.83
CA VAL A 79 19.50 -6.46 -4.25
C VAL A 79 19.83 -5.51 -3.09
N LEU A 80 19.49 -4.21 -3.24
CA LEU A 80 19.79 -3.20 -2.21
C LEU A 80 18.66 -3.02 -1.20
N ALA A 81 17.53 -3.69 -1.38
CA ALA A 81 16.33 -3.55 -0.55
C ALA A 81 15.83 -2.09 -0.45
N VAL A 82 15.92 -1.31 -1.53
CA VAL A 82 15.51 0.10 -1.61
C VAL A 82 14.23 0.29 -2.41
N ASP A 83 13.54 1.40 -2.17
CA ASP A 83 12.40 1.80 -2.98
C ASP A 83 12.82 2.37 -4.35
N PHE A 84 11.83 2.54 -5.27
CA PHE A 84 12.10 3.00 -6.62
C PHE A 84 12.69 4.43 -6.65
N ASN A 85 12.26 5.33 -5.76
CA ASN A 85 12.75 6.70 -5.73
C ASN A 85 14.22 6.77 -5.28
N THR A 86 14.60 5.92 -4.34
CA THR A 86 15.98 5.77 -3.91
C THR A 86 16.83 5.18 -5.03
N ALA A 87 16.38 4.11 -5.68
CA ALA A 87 17.05 3.52 -6.82
C ALA A 87 17.21 4.53 -7.98
N LEU A 88 16.17 5.33 -8.27
CA LEU A 88 16.20 6.37 -9.30
C LEU A 88 17.28 7.42 -8.99
N ARG A 89 17.33 7.94 -7.77
CA ARG A 89 18.33 8.91 -7.33
C ARG A 89 19.76 8.37 -7.40
N ASP A 90 19.94 7.11 -7.02
CA ASP A 90 21.26 6.47 -7.05
C ASP A 90 21.75 6.29 -8.50
N VAL A 91 20.86 5.91 -9.41
CA VAL A 91 21.16 5.82 -10.85
C VAL A 91 21.46 7.21 -11.42
N GLU A 92 20.70 8.25 -11.08
CA GLU A 92 20.96 9.63 -11.49
C GLU A 92 22.34 10.10 -11.04
N ARG A 93 22.74 9.76 -9.80
CA ARG A 93 24.07 10.09 -9.27
C ARG A 93 25.17 9.40 -10.07
N CYS A 94 25.02 8.12 -10.37
CA CYS A 94 25.97 7.38 -11.21
C CYS A 94 26.08 7.95 -12.62
N LEU A 95 24.98 8.48 -13.15
CA LEU A 95 24.96 9.07 -14.49
C LEU A 95 25.48 10.52 -14.55
N GLY A 96 25.87 11.11 -13.42
CA GLY A 96 26.27 12.51 -13.33
C GLY A 96 25.13 13.49 -13.65
N MET A 97 23.88 13.06 -13.50
CA MET A 97 22.71 13.89 -13.78
C MET A 97 22.35 14.81 -12.62
N MET A 98 22.93 14.58 -11.44
CA MET A 98 22.82 15.49 -10.31
C MET A 98 24.05 16.41 -10.27
N PRO A 99 23.89 17.72 -10.06
CA PRO A 99 25.02 18.56 -9.71
C PRO A 99 25.69 17.99 -8.46
N ALA A 100 27.03 18.11 -8.38
CA ALA A 100 27.81 17.72 -7.21
C ALA A 100 27.49 18.67 -6.04
N THR A 101 26.28 18.69 -5.58
CA THR A 101 25.85 19.30 -4.33
C THR A 101 25.93 18.23 -3.27
N ALA A 102 26.56 18.60 -2.15
CA ALA A 102 26.53 17.86 -0.90
C ALA A 102 25.14 17.23 -0.68
N PRO A 103 25.04 16.07 0.01
CA PRO A 103 23.76 15.41 0.19
C PRO A 103 22.80 16.46 0.69
N SER A 104 21.87 16.89 -0.17
CA SER A 104 20.79 17.74 0.29
C SER A 104 20.10 16.87 1.32
N ARG A 105 20.16 17.30 2.58
CA ARG A 105 19.22 16.84 3.57
C ARG A 105 17.87 16.97 2.89
N THR A 106 17.35 15.85 2.39
CA THR A 106 15.94 15.79 2.04
C THR A 106 15.26 16.22 3.33
N ASP A 107 14.49 17.30 3.29
CA ASP A 107 13.64 17.74 4.40
C ASP A 107 12.51 16.73 4.67
N GLU A 108 12.69 15.48 4.28
CA GLU A 108 11.84 14.39 4.72
C GLU A 108 12.13 14.21 6.23
N PRO A 109 11.12 14.41 7.07
CA PRO A 109 11.26 14.21 8.49
C PRO A 109 11.80 12.81 8.76
N SER A 110 12.79 12.68 9.62
CA SER A 110 13.35 11.38 9.99
C SER A 110 12.24 10.41 10.42
N ALA A 111 12.42 9.12 10.21
CA ALA A 111 11.45 8.11 10.61
C ALA A 111 11.03 8.25 12.09
N GLU A 112 11.99 8.59 12.94
CA GLU A 112 11.76 8.87 14.37
C GLU A 112 10.86 10.09 14.60
N ARG A 113 11.07 11.16 13.84
CA ARG A 113 10.21 12.37 13.90
C ARG A 113 8.79 12.06 13.44
N MET A 114 8.64 11.25 12.39
CA MET A 114 7.33 10.82 11.89
C MET A 114 6.61 9.91 12.88
N LYS A 115 7.33 9.01 13.54
CA LYS A 115 6.79 8.15 14.61
C LYS A 115 6.28 8.98 15.79
N LYS A 116 7.06 9.96 16.25
CA LYS A 116 6.65 10.90 17.33
C LYS A 116 5.43 11.73 16.91
N LEU A 117 5.40 12.19 15.66
CA LEU A 117 4.23 12.91 15.12
C LEU A 117 2.97 12.02 15.08
N ALA A 118 3.09 10.78 14.60
CA ALA A 118 1.99 9.83 14.61
C ALA A 118 1.46 9.57 16.02
N GLN A 119 2.36 9.35 16.97
CA GLN A 119 2.00 9.15 18.38
C GLN A 119 1.29 10.36 18.99
N ARG A 120 1.76 11.58 18.70
CA ARG A 120 1.11 12.80 19.17
C ARG A 120 -0.30 12.93 18.60
N ILE A 121 -0.47 12.81 17.28
CA ILE A 121 -1.78 12.87 16.61
C ILE A 121 -2.73 11.81 17.17
N TRP A 122 -2.22 10.60 17.42
CA TRP A 122 -3.00 9.51 18.00
C TRP A 122 -3.49 9.83 19.41
N ASN A 123 -2.65 10.45 20.24
CA ASN A 123 -2.98 10.82 21.62
C ASN A 123 -3.95 12.01 21.69
N GLU A 124 -3.93 12.92 20.71
CA GLU A 124 -4.88 14.03 20.58
C GLU A 124 -6.29 13.54 20.15
N ALA A 125 -6.37 12.36 19.54
CA ALA A 125 -7.62 11.75 19.10
C ALA A 125 -8.27 10.92 20.22
N ARG A 126 -9.58 10.78 20.14
CA ARG A 126 -10.40 10.00 21.08
C ARG A 126 -11.02 8.77 20.40
N PRO A 127 -11.44 7.73 21.14
CA PRO A 127 -12.24 6.64 20.60
C PRO A 127 -13.45 7.20 19.84
N VAL A 128 -13.86 6.51 18.77
CA VAL A 128 -15.09 6.84 18.05
C VAL A 128 -16.29 6.55 18.95
N THR A 129 -17.19 7.53 19.08
CA THR A 129 -18.40 7.44 19.90
C THR A 129 -19.63 7.79 19.09
N VAL A 130 -20.78 7.27 19.47
CA VAL A 130 -22.07 7.55 18.86
C VAL A 130 -22.31 9.08 18.81
N GLY A 131 -22.66 9.60 17.65
CA GLY A 131 -22.94 11.01 17.38
C GLY A 131 -21.73 11.88 17.07
N ASP A 132 -20.48 11.35 17.11
CA ASP A 132 -19.32 12.10 16.60
C ASP A 132 -19.28 12.13 15.06
N GLU A 133 -18.35 12.87 14.48
CA GLU A 133 -18.30 13.05 13.01
C GLU A 133 -17.93 11.74 12.28
N VAL A 134 -17.14 10.86 12.91
CA VAL A 134 -16.80 9.54 12.35
C VAL A 134 -18.00 8.62 12.37
N ASP A 135 -18.74 8.59 13.47
CA ASP A 135 -19.99 7.83 13.59
C ASP A 135 -21.03 8.30 12.58
N ARG A 136 -21.24 9.62 12.45
CA ARG A 136 -22.16 10.18 11.44
C ARG A 136 -21.73 9.80 10.02
N TYR A 137 -20.44 9.89 9.72
CA TYR A 137 -19.90 9.49 8.43
C TYR A 137 -20.13 8.00 8.15
N LEU A 138 -19.77 7.12 9.08
CA LEU A 138 -19.94 5.68 8.90
C LEU A 138 -21.41 5.27 8.86
N SER A 139 -22.25 5.88 9.71
CA SER A 139 -23.71 5.66 9.73
C SER A 139 -24.37 6.05 8.40
N SER A 140 -23.98 7.19 7.80
CA SER A 140 -24.49 7.63 6.49
C SER A 140 -24.19 6.64 5.35
N ARG A 141 -23.20 5.77 5.55
CA ARG A 141 -22.83 4.71 4.62
C ARG A 141 -23.37 3.33 5.00
N GLY A 142 -24.21 3.25 6.05
CA GLY A 142 -24.71 1.98 6.59
C GLY A 142 -23.64 1.14 7.29
N LEU A 143 -22.59 1.78 7.82
CA LEU A 143 -21.44 1.15 8.47
C LEU A 143 -21.41 1.40 10.00
N ALA A 144 -22.55 1.76 10.59
CA ALA A 144 -22.65 1.96 12.03
C ALA A 144 -22.36 0.66 12.79
N LEU A 145 -21.59 0.76 13.85
CA LEU A 145 -21.27 -0.32 14.75
C LEU A 145 -21.66 0.07 16.20
N PRO A 146 -22.16 -0.84 17.01
CA PRO A 146 -22.45 -0.56 18.41
C PRO A 146 -21.16 -0.22 19.20
N VAL A 147 -20.03 -0.80 18.80
CA VAL A 147 -18.70 -0.51 19.33
C VAL A 147 -17.72 -0.48 18.15
N TYR A 148 -17.06 0.63 17.96
CA TYR A 148 -16.06 0.77 16.89
C TYR A 148 -14.73 0.12 17.24
N PRO A 149 -13.99 -0.42 16.26
CA PRO A 149 -12.66 -0.99 16.49
C PRO A 149 -11.70 0.02 17.13
N LYS A 150 -10.94 -0.40 18.14
CA LYS A 150 -9.99 0.46 18.89
C LYS A 150 -8.90 1.08 18.00
N VAL A 151 -8.65 0.50 16.83
CA VAL A 151 -7.72 1.01 15.82
C VAL A 151 -8.26 2.22 15.05
N LEU A 152 -9.55 2.54 15.24
CA LEU A 152 -10.19 3.74 14.71
C LEU A 152 -10.34 4.78 15.82
N ARG A 153 -9.98 6.03 15.52
CA ARG A 153 -10.18 7.16 16.42
C ARG A 153 -10.73 8.37 15.68
N PHE A 154 -11.40 9.23 16.42
CA PHE A 154 -11.88 10.51 15.97
C PHE A 154 -10.94 11.64 16.41
N HIS A 155 -10.44 12.44 15.47
CA HIS A 155 -9.73 13.68 15.73
C HIS A 155 -10.61 14.85 15.33
N PRO A 156 -10.94 15.81 16.24
CA PRO A 156 -11.93 16.86 15.97
C PRO A 156 -11.45 17.91 14.97
N ALA A 157 -10.15 18.21 14.93
CA ALA A 157 -9.57 19.28 14.12
C ALA A 157 -8.13 18.94 13.71
N LEU A 158 -7.96 17.95 12.81
CA LEU A 158 -6.66 17.54 12.30
C LEU A 158 -6.17 18.48 11.20
N GLY A 159 -4.93 18.98 11.32
CA GLY A 159 -4.31 19.81 10.30
C GLY A 159 -4.24 19.13 8.95
N TYR A 160 -4.74 19.78 7.92
CA TYR A 160 -4.61 19.36 6.52
C TYR A 160 -3.46 20.13 5.86
N TYR A 161 -2.54 19.39 5.26
CA TYR A 161 -1.33 19.96 4.66
C TYR A 161 -1.27 19.64 3.16
N GLN A 162 -0.81 20.62 2.39
CA GLN A 162 -0.46 20.45 0.98
C GLN A 162 0.98 20.91 0.74
N LYS A 163 1.63 20.31 -0.26
CA LYS A 163 2.94 20.77 -0.72
C LYS A 163 2.76 21.86 -1.78
N ASP A 164 3.53 22.92 -1.68
CA ASP A 164 3.64 23.94 -2.72
C ASP A 164 4.52 23.45 -3.90
N ALA A 165 4.69 24.31 -4.91
CA ALA A 165 5.51 24.02 -6.08
C ALA A 165 7.01 23.73 -5.74
N ALA A 166 7.49 24.23 -4.60
CA ALA A 166 8.83 23.99 -4.09
C ALA A 166 8.92 22.69 -3.24
N GLY A 167 7.80 21.95 -3.07
CA GLY A 167 7.73 20.75 -2.26
C GLY A 167 7.60 20.99 -0.75
N LYS A 168 7.50 22.25 -0.31
CA LYS A 168 7.35 22.61 1.10
C LYS A 168 5.90 22.43 1.55
N SER A 169 5.72 21.77 2.69
CA SER A 169 4.40 21.48 3.25
C SER A 169 3.83 22.65 4.03
N HIS A 170 2.63 23.08 3.67
CA HIS A 170 1.89 24.18 4.34
C HIS A 170 0.56 23.68 4.87
N LYS A 171 0.20 24.13 6.07
CA LYS A 171 -1.12 23.87 6.64
C LYS A 171 -2.15 24.73 5.92
N ILE A 172 -3.15 24.08 5.32
CA ILE A 172 -4.22 24.77 4.58
C ILE A 172 -5.43 25.04 5.48
N ALA A 173 -5.82 24.04 6.28
CA ALA A 173 -6.99 24.11 7.16
C ALA A 173 -6.90 23.03 8.24
N GLU A 174 -7.94 22.97 9.08
CA GLU A 174 -8.18 21.85 9.99
C GLU A 174 -9.55 21.25 9.69
N TYR A 175 -9.62 19.93 9.75
CA TYR A 175 -10.87 19.19 9.53
C TYR A 175 -11.03 18.08 10.56
N PRO A 176 -12.26 17.71 10.92
CA PRO A 176 -12.55 16.46 11.56
C PRO A 176 -11.94 15.30 10.77
N ALA A 177 -11.40 14.30 11.44
CA ALA A 177 -10.79 13.18 10.74
C ALA A 177 -11.01 11.86 11.47
N MET A 178 -11.27 10.80 10.71
CA MET A 178 -11.10 9.42 11.15
C MET A 178 -9.63 9.05 11.02
N LEU A 179 -9.03 8.65 12.12
CA LEU A 179 -7.69 8.07 12.16
C LEU A 179 -7.80 6.55 12.21
N ALA A 180 -6.95 5.86 11.46
CA ALA A 180 -6.81 4.43 11.56
C ALA A 180 -5.34 4.06 11.77
N CYS A 181 -5.07 3.28 12.82
CA CYS A 181 -3.73 2.80 13.14
C CYS A 181 -3.31 1.72 12.15
N ILE A 182 -2.20 1.91 11.47
CA ILE A 182 -1.58 0.93 10.59
C ILE A 182 -0.54 0.16 11.40
N GLN A 183 -0.68 -1.17 11.47
CA GLN A 183 0.14 -2.05 12.31
C GLN A 183 1.00 -2.98 11.46
N GLY A 184 2.26 -3.12 11.84
CA GLY A 184 3.24 -4.00 11.23
C GLY A 184 3.13 -5.46 11.70
N ALA A 185 4.04 -6.30 11.25
CA ALA A 185 4.08 -7.73 11.61
C ALA A 185 4.33 -7.98 13.10
N ASP A 186 4.98 -7.05 13.77
CA ASP A 186 5.32 -7.04 15.19
C ASP A 186 4.22 -6.44 16.10
N ASP A 187 3.00 -6.23 15.56
CA ASP A 187 1.84 -5.60 16.20
C ASP A 187 2.02 -4.12 16.56
N HIS A 188 3.19 -3.55 16.29
CA HIS A 188 3.44 -2.14 16.56
C HIS A 188 2.85 -1.22 15.49
N ALA A 189 2.48 -0.02 15.92
CA ALA A 189 2.02 1.03 15.03
C ALA A 189 3.17 1.49 14.12
N VAL A 190 2.96 1.39 12.81
CA VAL A 190 3.88 1.87 11.77
C VAL A 190 3.60 3.33 11.47
N THR A 191 2.35 3.67 11.25
CA THR A 191 1.88 5.02 10.91
C THR A 191 0.36 5.12 11.04
N LEU A 192 -0.22 6.25 10.59
CA LEU A 192 -1.65 6.51 10.61
C LEU A 192 -2.19 6.71 9.20
N HIS A 193 -3.32 6.09 8.90
CA HIS A 193 -4.20 6.50 7.82
C HIS A 193 -5.17 7.57 8.35
N ARG A 194 -5.44 8.59 7.57
CA ARG A 194 -6.31 9.72 7.88
C ARG A 194 -7.38 9.84 6.82
N THR A 195 -8.65 9.83 7.24
CA THR A 195 -9.77 10.18 6.37
C THR A 195 -10.36 11.49 6.89
N TYR A 196 -10.15 12.58 6.15
CA TYR A 196 -10.71 13.90 6.49
C TYR A 196 -12.19 13.95 6.16
N LEU A 197 -12.95 14.53 7.07
CA LEU A 197 -14.41 14.56 7.04
C LEU A 197 -14.93 16.01 6.99
N GLN A 198 -16.11 16.14 6.42
CA GLN A 198 -16.86 17.40 6.41
C GLN A 198 -18.35 17.08 6.26
N ASN A 199 -19.19 17.65 7.14
CA ASN A 199 -20.66 17.54 7.07
C ASN A 199 -21.16 16.09 7.01
N GLY A 200 -20.59 15.18 7.81
CA GLY A 200 -20.98 13.76 7.83
C GLY A 200 -20.54 12.95 6.60
N GLY A 201 -19.67 13.51 5.76
CA GLY A 201 -19.11 12.86 4.57
C GLY A 201 -17.58 12.98 4.51
N LYS A 202 -16.98 12.39 3.46
CA LYS A 202 -15.57 12.65 3.14
C LYS A 202 -15.41 14.10 2.66
N LEU A 203 -14.25 14.68 2.95
CA LEU A 203 -13.88 15.99 2.41
C LEU A 203 -13.89 15.94 0.87
N ALA A 204 -14.79 16.71 0.24
CA ALA A 204 -15.02 16.61 -1.21
C ALA A 204 -14.05 17.49 -2.04
N ALA A 205 -13.62 18.65 -1.50
CA ALA A 205 -12.82 19.63 -2.24
C ALA A 205 -11.33 19.27 -2.35
N LEU A 206 -10.85 18.29 -1.58
CA LEU A 206 -9.43 17.92 -1.47
C LEU A 206 -9.31 16.39 -1.30
N ASP A 207 -8.08 15.87 -1.39
CA ASP A 207 -7.82 14.46 -1.12
C ASP A 207 -8.22 14.08 0.31
N ALA A 208 -9.36 13.43 0.46
CA ALA A 208 -9.88 13.05 1.77
C ALA A 208 -9.02 12.02 2.50
N LYS A 209 -8.33 11.14 1.76
CA LYS A 209 -7.54 10.02 2.32
C LYS A 209 -6.06 10.30 2.20
N LYS A 210 -5.33 10.21 3.30
CA LYS A 210 -3.86 10.37 3.33
C LYS A 210 -3.21 9.41 4.33
N VAL A 211 -2.07 8.84 3.97
CA VAL A 211 -1.18 8.17 4.92
C VAL A 211 -0.18 9.19 5.46
N LEU A 212 0.12 9.15 6.76
CA LEU A 212 0.97 10.15 7.39
C LEU A 212 2.44 10.04 6.95
N SER A 213 2.93 8.82 6.78
CA SER A 213 4.28 8.53 6.29
C SER A 213 4.28 7.36 5.30
N ALA A 214 5.27 7.34 4.40
CA ALA A 214 5.47 6.24 3.46
C ALA A 214 5.95 4.95 4.17
N GLY A 215 6.00 3.84 3.43
CA GLY A 215 6.66 2.62 3.89
C GLY A 215 5.79 1.69 4.73
N ILE A 216 4.49 1.60 4.42
CA ILE A 216 3.58 0.66 5.12
C ILE A 216 3.85 -0.83 4.83
N ASN A 217 4.62 -1.15 3.80
CA ASN A 217 5.20 -2.46 3.39
C ASN A 217 4.65 -3.71 4.11
N GLY A 218 3.44 -4.14 3.73
CA GLY A 218 2.79 -5.33 4.31
C GLY A 218 2.07 -5.11 5.64
N ALA A 219 2.07 -3.88 6.18
CA ALA A 219 1.25 -3.51 7.33
C ALA A 219 -0.22 -3.30 6.94
N ALA A 220 -1.12 -3.37 7.90
CA ALA A 220 -2.56 -3.25 7.70
C ALA A 220 -3.24 -2.44 8.80
N VAL A 221 -4.43 -1.92 8.50
CA VAL A 221 -5.39 -1.55 9.54
C VAL A 221 -6.13 -2.82 9.97
N ARG A 222 -5.81 -3.30 11.17
CA ARG A 222 -6.38 -4.52 11.74
C ARG A 222 -7.69 -4.17 12.45
N LEU A 223 -8.77 -4.06 11.66
CA LEU A 223 -10.07 -3.65 12.20
C LEU A 223 -10.55 -4.57 13.31
N PHE A 224 -10.32 -5.86 13.16
CA PHE A 224 -10.68 -6.87 14.14
C PHE A 224 -9.52 -7.85 14.35
N GLU A 225 -9.45 -8.44 15.53
CA GLU A 225 -8.42 -9.41 15.85
C GLU A 225 -8.54 -10.64 14.95
N ALA A 226 -7.41 -11.07 14.39
CA ALA A 226 -7.37 -12.21 13.48
C ALA A 226 -7.67 -13.51 14.25
N THR A 227 -8.49 -14.36 13.65
CA THR A 227 -8.76 -15.73 14.12
C THR A 227 -8.18 -16.73 13.12
N GLU A 228 -8.63 -17.98 13.15
CA GLU A 228 -8.27 -18.99 12.16
C GLU A 228 -8.73 -18.59 10.74
N GLU A 229 -9.80 -17.80 10.62
CA GLU A 229 -10.27 -17.20 9.36
C GLU A 229 -10.09 -15.69 9.41
N LEU A 230 -9.62 -15.10 8.29
CA LEU A 230 -9.42 -13.66 8.13
C LEU A 230 -9.88 -13.20 6.76
N ALA A 231 -10.69 -12.15 6.73
CA ALA A 231 -11.03 -11.44 5.52
C ALA A 231 -10.05 -10.28 5.27
N ILE A 232 -9.71 -10.05 4.01
CA ILE A 232 -8.83 -8.97 3.58
C ILE A 232 -9.60 -8.09 2.61
N SER A 233 -9.56 -6.77 2.84
CA SER A 233 -10.09 -5.74 1.95
C SER A 233 -9.00 -4.74 1.56
N GLU A 234 -9.24 -3.96 0.51
CA GLU A 234 -8.40 -2.81 0.22
C GLU A 234 -8.75 -1.66 1.17
N GLY A 235 -10.00 -1.23 1.22
CA GLY A 235 -10.45 -0.07 1.98
C GLY A 235 -10.95 -0.40 3.40
N ILE A 236 -10.90 0.60 4.30
CA ILE A 236 -11.44 0.50 5.66
C ILE A 236 -12.97 0.35 5.61
N GLU A 237 -13.64 1.15 4.78
CA GLU A 237 -15.09 1.12 4.62
C GLU A 237 -15.56 -0.24 4.10
N THR A 238 -14.87 -0.76 3.08
CA THR A 238 -15.09 -2.12 2.55
C THR A 238 -14.89 -3.17 3.65
N GLY A 239 -13.86 -3.01 4.49
CA GLY A 239 -13.60 -3.90 5.61
C GLY A 239 -14.72 -3.91 6.67
N LEU A 240 -15.25 -2.75 7.03
CA LEU A 240 -16.38 -2.63 7.95
C LEU A 240 -17.66 -3.25 7.36
N ALA A 241 -17.95 -3.01 6.07
CA ALA A 241 -19.07 -3.62 5.36
C ALA A 241 -19.00 -5.15 5.37
N LEU A 242 -17.83 -5.71 5.11
CA LEU A 242 -17.59 -7.15 5.14
C LEU A 242 -17.80 -7.73 6.54
N HIS A 243 -17.33 -7.05 7.58
CA HIS A 243 -17.57 -7.48 8.96
C HIS A 243 -19.06 -7.50 9.28
N LEU A 244 -19.79 -6.43 8.96
CA LEU A 244 -21.24 -6.34 9.17
C LEU A 244 -22.00 -7.43 8.39
N ALA A 245 -21.57 -7.74 7.17
CA ALA A 245 -22.22 -8.73 6.32
C ALA A 245 -21.95 -10.18 6.73
N THR A 246 -20.76 -10.46 7.30
CA THR A 246 -20.26 -11.84 7.47
C THR A 246 -19.90 -12.23 8.91
N GLY A 247 -19.76 -11.26 9.81
CA GLY A 247 -19.24 -11.47 11.18
C GLY A 247 -17.74 -11.81 11.25
N LYS A 248 -17.03 -11.88 10.10
CA LYS A 248 -15.61 -12.26 10.07
C LYS A 248 -14.71 -11.13 10.55
N PRO A 249 -13.54 -11.46 11.14
CA PRO A 249 -12.49 -10.48 11.34
C PRO A 249 -11.95 -10.00 9.98
N VAL A 250 -11.66 -8.71 9.87
CA VAL A 250 -11.21 -8.07 8.62
C VAL A 250 -10.00 -7.20 8.85
N TRP A 251 -9.02 -7.27 7.96
CA TRP A 251 -7.89 -6.34 7.85
C TRP A 251 -7.95 -5.57 6.53
N ALA A 252 -7.66 -4.26 6.58
CA ALA A 252 -7.60 -3.41 5.39
C ALA A 252 -6.15 -3.12 5.00
N GLY A 253 -5.80 -3.43 3.74
CA GLY A 253 -4.45 -3.23 3.19
C GLY A 253 -4.17 -1.81 2.72
N LEU A 254 -5.19 -0.95 2.60
CA LEU A 254 -5.20 0.49 2.31
C LEU A 254 -4.88 0.90 0.88
N ASN A 255 -4.14 0.14 0.15
CA ASN A 255 -3.90 0.35 -1.28
C ASN A 255 -3.50 -0.96 -1.95
N ALA A 256 -3.74 -1.02 -3.24
CA ALA A 256 -3.50 -2.16 -4.08
C ALA A 256 -2.05 -2.69 -3.98
N GLY A 257 -1.05 -1.83 -4.12
CA GLY A 257 0.36 -2.23 -4.08
C GLY A 257 0.86 -2.76 -2.72
N ASN A 258 0.15 -2.46 -1.63
CA ASN A 258 0.46 -3.00 -0.30
C ASN A 258 -0.19 -4.37 -0.08
N LEU A 259 -1.33 -4.65 -0.73
CA LEU A 259 -2.03 -5.94 -0.60
C LEU A 259 -1.12 -7.13 -0.92
N GLU A 260 -0.36 -7.08 -2.01
CA GLU A 260 0.54 -8.18 -2.39
C GLU A 260 1.56 -8.50 -1.28
N LYS A 261 1.99 -7.49 -0.53
CA LYS A 261 3.02 -7.59 0.52
C LYS A 261 2.46 -7.89 1.90
N LEU A 262 1.13 -7.92 2.03
CA LEU A 262 0.45 -7.99 3.33
C LEU A 262 0.96 -9.15 4.18
N TRP A 263 1.47 -8.84 5.37
CA TRP A 263 1.85 -9.85 6.34
C TRP A 263 0.61 -10.44 7.02
N LEU A 264 0.59 -11.74 7.23
CA LEU A 264 -0.47 -12.46 7.92
C LEU A 264 0.12 -13.40 8.97
N PRO A 265 -0.46 -13.48 10.18
CA PRO A 265 0.02 -14.37 11.23
C PRO A 265 -0.17 -15.84 10.83
N ASP A 266 0.71 -16.69 11.33
CA ASP A 266 0.69 -18.14 11.03
C ASP A 266 -0.54 -18.86 11.60
N THR A 267 -1.25 -18.25 12.54
CA THR A 267 -2.50 -18.76 13.09
C THR A 267 -3.66 -18.72 12.09
N VAL A 268 -3.60 -17.84 11.09
CA VAL A 268 -4.64 -17.71 10.07
C VAL A 268 -4.53 -18.86 9.07
N ARG A 269 -5.56 -19.71 9.00
CA ARG A 269 -5.66 -20.89 8.12
C ARG A 269 -6.49 -20.63 6.88
N LYS A 270 -7.51 -19.77 7.00
CA LYS A 270 -8.39 -19.41 5.89
C LYS A 270 -8.29 -17.92 5.60
N VAL A 271 -7.94 -17.57 4.38
CA VAL A 271 -7.84 -16.18 3.92
C VAL A 271 -8.87 -15.94 2.83
N CYS A 272 -9.79 -15.01 3.10
CA CYS A 272 -10.80 -14.56 2.15
C CYS A 272 -10.43 -13.16 1.65
N ILE A 273 -9.94 -13.04 0.43
CA ILE A 273 -9.56 -11.76 -0.16
C ILE A 273 -10.77 -11.20 -0.92
N TYR A 274 -11.24 -10.05 -0.50
CA TYR A 274 -12.36 -9.35 -1.12
C TYR A 274 -11.81 -8.16 -1.91
N ALA A 275 -11.62 -8.37 -3.21
CA ALA A 275 -11.10 -7.37 -4.13
C ALA A 275 -12.20 -6.46 -4.65
N ASP A 276 -11.83 -5.23 -5.02
CA ASP A 276 -12.67 -4.32 -5.77
C ASP A 276 -12.71 -4.77 -7.24
N ASN A 277 -13.81 -4.49 -7.96
CA ASN A 277 -13.93 -4.85 -9.38
C ASN A 277 -13.66 -3.64 -10.25
N ASP A 278 -12.39 -3.39 -10.56
CA ASP A 278 -11.91 -2.28 -11.41
C ASP A 278 -11.89 -2.67 -12.92
N ALA A 279 -12.82 -3.53 -13.38
CA ALA A 279 -12.85 -3.97 -14.76
C ALA A 279 -13.25 -2.86 -15.76
N ASP A 280 -13.79 -1.75 -15.27
CA ASP A 280 -14.05 -0.51 -16.02
C ASP A 280 -12.82 0.42 -16.10
N GLY A 281 -11.74 0.09 -15.37
CA GLY A 281 -10.46 0.80 -15.34
C GLY A 281 -9.29 -0.08 -15.80
N ASP A 282 -8.28 -0.19 -14.96
CA ASP A 282 -7.02 -0.90 -15.26
C ASP A 282 -6.87 -2.26 -14.56
N PHE A 283 -7.92 -2.79 -13.92
CA PHE A 283 -7.94 -4.03 -13.15
C PHE A 283 -7.00 -4.03 -11.92
N ALA A 284 -6.66 -2.87 -11.37
CA ALA A 284 -5.69 -2.77 -10.28
C ALA A 284 -6.11 -3.60 -9.05
N GLY A 285 -7.34 -3.46 -8.57
CA GLY A 285 -7.86 -4.22 -7.43
C GLY A 285 -7.78 -5.74 -7.63
N GLN A 286 -8.22 -6.24 -8.81
CA GLN A 286 -8.14 -7.65 -9.15
C GLN A 286 -6.69 -8.13 -9.22
N ALA A 287 -5.81 -7.39 -9.91
CA ALA A 287 -4.42 -7.77 -10.13
C ALA A 287 -3.67 -7.96 -8.80
N PHE A 288 -3.80 -7.01 -7.87
CA PHE A 288 -3.13 -7.08 -6.57
C PHE A 288 -3.75 -8.11 -5.62
N ALA A 289 -5.08 -8.31 -5.67
CA ALA A 289 -5.74 -9.37 -4.92
C ALA A 289 -5.28 -10.76 -5.38
N PHE A 290 -5.18 -10.99 -6.68
CA PHE A 290 -4.65 -12.23 -7.23
C PHE A 290 -3.14 -12.38 -7.01
N ALA A 291 -2.36 -11.29 -6.97
CA ALA A 291 -0.96 -11.33 -6.60
C ALA A 291 -0.77 -11.79 -5.15
N LEU A 292 -1.55 -11.24 -4.20
CA LEU A 292 -1.59 -11.72 -2.81
C LEU A 292 -2.01 -13.20 -2.76
N ALA A 293 -3.10 -13.58 -3.41
CA ALA A 293 -3.58 -14.96 -3.42
C ALA A 293 -2.50 -15.92 -3.96
N ARG A 294 -1.83 -15.55 -5.06
CA ARG A 294 -0.72 -16.32 -5.65
C ARG A 294 0.44 -16.49 -4.67
N ARG A 295 0.83 -15.44 -3.94
CA ARG A 295 1.87 -15.50 -2.93
C ARG A 295 1.48 -16.46 -1.82
N LEU A 296 0.29 -16.29 -1.23
CA LEU A 296 -0.22 -17.14 -0.14
C LEU A 296 -0.36 -18.60 -0.57
N LYS A 297 -0.79 -18.88 -1.82
CA LYS A 297 -0.85 -20.25 -2.36
C LYS A 297 0.53 -20.89 -2.55
N ARG A 298 1.56 -20.11 -2.80
CA ARG A 298 2.95 -20.63 -2.84
C ARG A 298 3.45 -20.96 -1.43
N GLU A 299 3.14 -20.11 -0.46
CA GLU A 299 3.43 -20.35 0.95
C GLU A 299 2.68 -21.59 1.44
N GLU A 300 1.41 -21.79 1.05
CA GLU A 300 0.62 -22.99 1.36
C GLU A 300 1.28 -24.27 0.84
N LYS A 301 1.75 -24.29 -0.41
CA LYS A 301 2.47 -25.45 -0.99
C LYS A 301 3.72 -25.80 -0.20
N ALA A 302 4.40 -24.82 0.37
CA ALA A 302 5.59 -25.03 1.18
C ALA A 302 5.28 -25.46 2.61
N THR A 303 4.15 -25.03 3.18
CA THR A 303 3.83 -25.19 4.60
C THR A 303 2.55 -26.00 4.87
N GLY A 304 1.71 -26.24 3.85
CA GLY A 304 0.42 -26.95 3.96
C GLY A 304 -0.63 -26.23 4.81
N ARG A 305 -0.51 -24.92 5.02
CA ARG A 305 -1.15 -24.25 6.16
C ARG A 305 -2.33 -23.34 5.85
N ARG A 306 -2.58 -22.91 4.58
CA ARG A 306 -3.59 -21.86 4.30
C ARG A 306 -4.51 -22.21 3.14
N GLU A 307 -5.81 -22.09 3.36
CA GLU A 307 -6.80 -22.03 2.30
C GLU A 307 -6.98 -20.56 1.88
N VAL A 308 -6.93 -20.27 0.57
CA VAL A 308 -7.07 -18.91 0.04
C VAL A 308 -8.19 -18.87 -0.98
N ARG A 309 -9.11 -17.92 -0.78
CA ARG A 309 -10.21 -17.63 -1.70
C ARG A 309 -10.22 -16.16 -2.08
N VAL A 310 -10.55 -15.84 -3.34
CA VAL A 310 -10.72 -14.47 -3.83
C VAL A 310 -12.17 -14.27 -4.23
N PHE A 311 -12.75 -13.17 -3.81
CA PHE A 311 -14.11 -12.76 -4.10
C PHE A 311 -14.11 -11.42 -4.82
N LEU A 312 -14.95 -11.30 -5.86
CA LEU A 312 -15.11 -10.09 -6.66
C LEU A 312 -16.60 -9.73 -6.74
N PRO A 313 -16.98 -8.45 -6.67
CA PRO A 313 -18.31 -8.01 -7.06
C PRO A 313 -18.60 -8.39 -8.52
N ARG A 314 -19.87 -8.66 -8.84
CA ARG A 314 -20.25 -9.00 -10.22
C ARG A 314 -20.19 -7.81 -11.16
N GLN A 315 -20.53 -6.63 -10.66
CA GLN A 315 -20.59 -5.40 -11.45
C GLN A 315 -19.22 -4.70 -11.44
N ALA A 316 -18.73 -4.31 -12.62
CA ALA A 316 -17.56 -3.46 -12.76
C ALA A 316 -17.76 -2.09 -12.09
N GLY A 317 -16.69 -1.50 -11.58
CA GLY A 317 -16.70 -0.21 -10.87
C GLY A 317 -17.34 -0.27 -9.49
N THR A 318 -17.52 -1.46 -8.88
CA THR A 318 -18.11 -1.60 -7.54
C THR A 318 -17.14 -2.24 -6.56
N ASP A 319 -17.27 -1.84 -5.29
CA ASP A 319 -16.63 -2.47 -4.15
C ASP A 319 -17.65 -3.20 -3.25
N TRP A 320 -17.19 -3.89 -2.20
CA TRP A 320 -18.07 -4.62 -1.28
C TRP A 320 -18.84 -3.69 -0.33
N ALA A 321 -18.43 -2.44 -0.12
CA ALA A 321 -19.23 -1.45 0.60
C ALA A 321 -20.41 -0.98 -0.23
N ASP A 322 -20.28 -0.92 -1.58
CA ASP A 322 -21.39 -0.65 -2.47
C ASP A 322 -22.40 -1.80 -2.46
N ILE A 323 -21.94 -3.06 -2.51
CA ILE A 323 -22.81 -4.25 -2.40
C ILE A 323 -23.55 -4.25 -1.06
N TRP A 324 -22.88 -3.90 0.04
CA TRP A 324 -23.51 -3.79 1.35
C TRP A 324 -24.60 -2.74 1.37
N ARG A 325 -24.33 -1.54 0.85
CA ARG A 325 -25.30 -0.43 0.76
C ARG A 325 -26.52 -0.83 -0.06
N GLN A 326 -26.32 -1.42 -1.24
CA GLN A 326 -27.43 -1.93 -2.08
C GLN A 326 -28.30 -2.95 -1.34
N ARG A 327 -27.68 -3.83 -0.53
CA ARG A 327 -28.42 -4.79 0.30
C ARG A 327 -29.28 -4.09 1.36
N LEU A 328 -28.76 -3.05 2.04
CA LEU A 328 -29.50 -2.28 3.02
C LEU A 328 -30.69 -1.54 2.38
N GLU A 329 -30.46 -0.92 1.21
CA GLU A 329 -31.51 -0.23 0.44
C GLU A 329 -32.63 -1.19 0.02
N ALA A 330 -32.26 -2.42 -0.40
CA ALA A 330 -33.23 -3.46 -0.76
C ALA A 330 -34.04 -4.00 0.42
N GLN A 331 -33.51 -3.91 1.65
CA GLN A 331 -34.16 -4.35 2.88
C GLN A 331 -34.96 -3.22 3.58
N ALA A 332 -34.76 -1.96 3.17
CA ALA A 332 -35.55 -0.86 3.71
C ALA A 332 -37.04 -1.04 3.35
N PRO A 333 -37.98 -0.87 4.31
CA PRO A 333 -39.39 -0.93 4.00
C PRO A 333 -39.71 0.12 2.94
N ARG A 334 -40.34 -0.30 1.83
CA ARG A 334 -40.86 0.64 0.85
C ARG A 334 -41.84 1.54 1.54
N ALA A 335 -41.55 2.84 1.58
CA ALA A 335 -42.50 3.84 2.05
C ALA A 335 -43.79 3.67 1.23
N ALA A 336 -44.89 3.36 1.95
CA ALA A 336 -46.20 3.19 1.37
C ALA A 336 -46.80 4.54 0.95
#